data_3e8beb342cc53e1a6b8834845d4b5a52
#
_entry.id   3e8beb342cc53e1a6b8834845d4b5a52
#
_cell.length_a   1.000
_cell.length_b   1.000
_cell.length_c   1.000
_cell.angle_alpha   90.00
_cell.angle_beta   90.00
_cell.angle_gamma   90.00
#
_symmetry.space_group_name_H-M   'P 1'
#
loop_
_entity.id
_entity.type
_entity.pdbx_description
1 polymer ?
#
loop_
_entity_poly.entity_id
_entity_poly.type
_entity_poly.pdbx_seq_one_letter_code
_entity_poly.pdbx_strand_id
1 'polypeptide(L)'
;LRQMFRYYNPSNIKDKDEDVEGRLTNSLQRRDTVDVIDCTKVINSWSKSRQQDAPKQVIAILKGMIAAYKINNNPCIRPNVFTYTAVINTFARRGDYEGAEKVFMMQLNDYKNEHNIPAKPNIRTFTAMIDACSKSNRDDKPEIAMKLLNTINNWYERGDLGEGPN
;
A
#
# COMPACT_ATOMS: atom_id res chain seq x y z
N LEU A 1 -13.70 -9.06 7.24
CA LEU A 1 -12.37 -8.59 7.68
C LEU A 1 -11.98 -9.14 9.06
N ARG A 2 -12.89 -9.14 10.07
CA ARG A 2 -12.60 -9.72 11.41
C ARG A 2 -12.31 -11.24 11.38
N GLN A 3 -12.85 -11.99 10.43
CA GLN A 3 -12.57 -13.42 10.29
C GLN A 3 -11.24 -13.70 9.57
N MET A 4 -10.79 -12.82 8.67
CA MET A 4 -9.56 -12.96 7.90
C MET A 4 -8.28 -12.89 8.76
N PHE A 5 -8.34 -12.22 9.93
CA PHE A 5 -7.20 -12.05 10.85
C PHE A 5 -7.25 -12.96 12.08
N ARG A 6 -8.23 -13.88 12.18
CA ARG A 6 -8.47 -14.68 13.39
C ARG A 6 -7.56 -15.91 13.54
N TYR A 7 -6.79 -16.28 12.51
CA TYR A 7 -6.03 -17.52 12.49
C TYR A 7 -4.54 -17.40 12.84
N TYR A 8 -4.07 -16.23 13.27
CA TYR A 8 -2.69 -16.09 13.71
C TYR A 8 -2.59 -16.11 15.23
N ASN A 9 -2.18 -17.26 15.80
CA ASN A 9 -1.84 -17.37 17.22
C ASN A 9 -0.37 -17.82 17.34
N PRO A 10 0.54 -16.95 17.86
CA PRO A 10 1.98 -17.25 17.95
C PRO A 10 2.36 -18.25 19.04
N SER A 11 1.43 -18.74 19.86
CA SER A 11 1.75 -19.52 21.07
C SER A 11 1.89 -21.05 20.87
N ASN A 12 1.89 -21.56 19.63
CA ASN A 12 1.94 -23.01 19.34
C ASN A 12 3.24 -23.49 18.68
N ILE A 13 4.37 -22.82 18.87
CA ILE A 13 5.66 -23.32 18.39
C ILE A 13 6.40 -23.91 19.59
N LYS A 14 6.39 -25.24 19.72
CA LYS A 14 7.35 -25.98 20.54
C LYS A 14 8.43 -26.54 19.61
N ASP A 15 9.67 -26.17 19.98
CA ASP A 15 10.90 -26.66 19.35
C ASP A 15 10.97 -28.19 19.29
N LYS A 16 11.31 -28.77 18.13
CA LYS A 16 12.36 -29.79 17.96
C LYS A 16 12.34 -30.40 16.55
N ASP A 17 13.53 -30.57 16.06
CA ASP A 17 14.04 -31.37 14.92
C ASP A 17 14.29 -30.60 13.62
N GLU A 18 15.58 -30.27 13.48
CA GLU A 18 16.17 -29.50 12.37
C GLU A 18 16.45 -30.40 11.14
N ASP A 19 16.33 -29.79 9.99
CA ASP A 19 17.04 -29.88 8.72
C ASP A 19 16.29 -30.35 7.45
N VAL A 20 15.20 -31.03 7.48
CA VAL A 20 14.43 -31.30 6.25
C VAL A 20 12.96 -30.92 6.41
N GLU A 21 12.39 -31.12 7.58
CA GLU A 21 11.05 -30.65 7.93
C GLU A 21 10.97 -29.12 8.02
N GLY A 22 12.03 -28.42 8.44
CA GLY A 22 12.09 -26.95 8.53
C GLY A 22 11.96 -26.24 7.18
N ARG A 23 12.39 -26.87 6.08
CA ARG A 23 12.21 -26.31 4.72
C ARG A 23 10.81 -26.58 4.18
N LEU A 24 10.21 -27.72 4.52
CA LEU A 24 8.85 -28.08 4.10
C LEU A 24 7.80 -27.30 4.92
N THR A 25 8.01 -27.17 6.24
CA THR A 25 7.13 -26.41 7.13
C THR A 25 7.20 -24.92 6.83
N ASN A 26 8.38 -24.34 6.52
CA ASN A 26 8.49 -22.94 6.08
C ASN A 26 7.79 -22.68 4.74
N SER A 27 7.75 -23.65 3.83
CA SER A 27 7.02 -23.51 2.56
C SER A 27 5.51 -23.69 2.72
N LEU A 28 5.08 -24.50 3.71
CA LEU A 28 3.66 -24.73 4.03
C LEU A 28 3.11 -23.61 4.93
N GLN A 29 3.87 -23.15 5.93
CA GLN A 29 3.48 -22.00 6.79
C GLN A 29 3.37 -20.69 6.05
N ARG A 30 4.08 -20.51 4.91
CA ARG A 30 3.92 -19.33 4.04
C ARG A 30 2.61 -19.31 3.25
N ARG A 31 1.89 -20.43 3.16
CA ARG A 31 0.63 -20.51 2.39
C ARG A 31 -0.62 -20.22 3.22
N ASP A 32 -0.52 -20.25 4.54
CA ASP A 32 -1.69 -20.08 5.42
C ASP A 32 -1.83 -18.68 6.05
N THR A 33 -0.89 -17.79 5.78
CA THR A 33 -0.96 -16.41 6.28
C THR A 33 -1.16 -15.43 5.14
N VAL A 34 -2.19 -14.59 5.26
CA VAL A 34 -2.43 -13.47 4.34
C VAL A 34 -1.25 -12.50 4.41
N ASP A 35 -0.64 -12.23 3.27
CA ASP A 35 0.51 -11.34 3.14
C ASP A 35 0.15 -10.02 2.42
N VAL A 36 1.15 -9.13 2.28
CA VAL A 36 1.01 -7.85 1.58
C VAL A 36 0.63 -8.01 0.11
N ILE A 37 1.06 -9.10 -0.53
CA ILE A 37 0.76 -9.38 -1.94
C ILE A 37 -0.72 -9.71 -2.09
N ASP A 38 -1.26 -10.57 -1.21
CA ASP A 38 -2.66 -10.97 -1.25
C ASP A 38 -3.58 -9.79 -0.95
N CYS A 39 -3.27 -9.00 0.08
CA CYS A 39 -4.00 -7.77 0.37
C CYS A 39 -3.98 -6.80 -0.81
N THR A 40 -2.82 -6.64 -1.47
CA THR A 40 -2.67 -5.75 -2.63
C THR A 40 -3.46 -6.26 -3.84
N LYS A 41 -3.52 -7.59 -4.06
CA LYS A 41 -4.38 -8.19 -5.10
C LYS A 41 -5.86 -7.89 -4.86
N VAL A 42 -6.32 -8.00 -3.61
CA VAL A 42 -7.72 -7.68 -3.24
C VAL A 42 -7.99 -6.19 -3.45
N ILE A 43 -7.09 -5.30 -3.02
CA ILE A 43 -7.18 -3.85 -3.28
C ILE A 43 -7.28 -3.57 -4.79
N ASN A 44 -6.42 -4.21 -5.61
CA ASN A 44 -6.45 -4.05 -7.06
C ASN A 44 -7.77 -4.54 -7.67
N SER A 45 -8.37 -5.61 -7.15
CA SER A 45 -9.68 -6.11 -7.59
C SER A 45 -10.77 -5.08 -7.28
N TRP A 46 -10.78 -4.51 -6.09
CA TRP A 46 -11.69 -3.42 -5.72
C TRP A 46 -11.46 -2.16 -6.57
N SER A 47 -10.19 -1.80 -6.82
CA SER A 47 -9.83 -0.66 -7.67
C SER A 47 -10.42 -0.75 -9.08
N LYS A 48 -10.47 -1.97 -9.64
CA LYS A 48 -11.02 -2.23 -10.96
C LYS A 48 -12.54 -2.37 -10.97
N SER A 49 -13.16 -2.59 -9.82
CA SER A 49 -14.61 -2.72 -9.71
C SER A 49 -15.29 -1.37 -9.95
N ARG A 50 -16.54 -1.42 -10.43
CA ARG A 50 -17.39 -0.23 -10.59
C ARG A 50 -18.23 0.07 -9.33
N GLN A 51 -18.03 -0.67 -8.24
CA GLN A 51 -18.81 -0.52 -7.03
C GLN A 51 -18.50 0.82 -6.35
N GLN A 52 -19.55 1.51 -5.89
CA GLN A 52 -19.42 2.83 -5.28
C GLN A 52 -18.69 2.81 -3.93
N ASP A 53 -18.77 1.70 -3.22
CA ASP A 53 -18.14 1.52 -1.90
C ASP A 53 -16.65 1.08 -2.00
N ALA A 54 -16.12 0.83 -3.20
CA ALA A 54 -14.73 0.41 -3.38
C ALA A 54 -13.72 1.32 -2.66
N PRO A 55 -13.82 2.66 -2.65
CA PRO A 55 -12.91 3.50 -1.87
C PRO A 55 -12.94 3.19 -0.37
N LYS A 56 -14.13 2.93 0.18
CA LYS A 56 -14.29 2.57 1.61
C LYS A 56 -13.64 1.22 1.90
N GLN A 57 -13.81 0.24 1.00
CA GLN A 57 -13.26 -1.10 1.17
C GLN A 57 -11.73 -1.10 1.11
N VAL A 58 -11.13 -0.40 0.14
CA VAL A 58 -9.65 -0.37 0.03
C VAL A 58 -9.01 0.38 1.21
N ILE A 59 -9.64 1.44 1.72
CA ILE A 59 -9.18 2.12 2.93
C ILE A 59 -9.31 1.21 4.16
N ALA A 60 -10.40 0.44 4.28
CA ALA A 60 -10.57 -0.51 5.39
C ALA A 60 -9.48 -1.60 5.36
N ILE A 61 -9.14 -2.12 4.18
CA ILE A 61 -8.07 -3.10 4.00
C ILE A 61 -6.72 -2.47 4.38
N LEU A 62 -6.38 -1.30 3.85
CA LEU A 62 -5.13 -0.59 4.17
C LEU A 62 -4.97 -0.34 5.67
N LYS A 63 -6.01 0.18 6.33
CA LYS A 63 -6.00 0.40 7.78
C LYS A 63 -5.89 -0.91 8.56
N GLY A 64 -6.53 -1.98 8.08
CA GLY A 64 -6.41 -3.32 8.67
C GLY A 64 -4.97 -3.86 8.59
N MET A 65 -4.28 -3.68 7.46
CA MET A 65 -2.87 -4.05 7.30
C MET A 65 -1.97 -3.28 8.27
N ILE A 66 -2.14 -1.96 8.37
CA ILE A 66 -1.37 -1.10 9.30
C ILE A 66 -1.60 -1.54 10.74
N ALA A 67 -2.86 -1.78 11.12
CA ALA A 67 -3.21 -2.22 12.47
C ALA A 67 -2.62 -3.61 12.78
N ALA A 68 -2.72 -4.56 11.84
CA ALA A 68 -2.17 -5.89 12.01
C ALA A 68 -0.64 -5.86 12.15
N TYR A 69 0.05 -5.02 11.36
CA TYR A 69 1.48 -4.80 11.53
C TYR A 69 1.82 -4.24 12.92
N LYS A 70 1.11 -3.21 13.38
CA LYS A 70 1.37 -2.58 14.69
C LYS A 70 1.12 -3.53 15.88
N ILE A 71 0.17 -4.44 15.75
CA ILE A 71 -0.15 -5.41 16.81
C ILE A 71 0.87 -6.56 16.84
N ASN A 72 1.19 -7.12 15.67
CA ASN A 72 1.95 -8.37 15.56
C ASN A 72 3.41 -8.16 15.17
N ASN A 73 3.80 -6.93 14.82
CA ASN A 73 5.13 -6.58 14.26
C ASN A 73 5.54 -7.50 13.09
N ASN A 74 4.57 -8.01 12.33
CA ASN A 74 4.81 -8.91 11.20
C ASN A 74 5.09 -8.11 9.92
N PRO A 75 6.34 -8.09 9.41
CA PRO A 75 6.69 -7.32 8.22
C PRO A 75 6.00 -7.82 6.95
N CYS A 76 5.54 -9.09 6.92
CA CYS A 76 4.89 -9.67 5.75
C CYS A 76 3.54 -9.02 5.42
N ILE A 77 2.88 -8.35 6.39
CA ILE A 77 1.60 -7.67 6.19
C ILE A 77 1.75 -6.15 6.07
N ARG A 78 2.96 -5.61 6.29
CA ARG A 78 3.19 -4.16 6.28
C ARG A 78 2.96 -3.60 4.88
N PRO A 79 2.13 -2.54 4.72
CA PRO A 79 1.91 -1.92 3.42
C PRO A 79 3.20 -1.44 2.77
N ASN A 80 3.29 -1.56 1.47
CA ASN A 80 4.43 -1.07 0.67
C ASN A 80 3.95 -0.10 -0.43
N VAL A 81 4.88 0.41 -1.24
CA VAL A 81 4.57 1.35 -2.32
C VAL A 81 3.50 0.82 -3.30
N PHE A 82 3.49 -0.48 -3.59
CA PHE A 82 2.48 -1.08 -4.47
C PHE A 82 1.08 -1.05 -3.84
N THR A 83 0.99 -1.32 -2.53
CA THR A 83 -0.26 -1.27 -1.78
C THR A 83 -0.82 0.15 -1.77
N TYR A 84 -0.01 1.15 -1.40
CA TYR A 84 -0.44 2.55 -1.37
C TYR A 84 -0.84 3.05 -2.76
N THR A 85 -0.04 2.75 -3.80
CA THR A 85 -0.36 3.14 -5.17
C THR A 85 -1.65 2.50 -5.68
N ALA A 86 -1.93 1.25 -5.31
CA ALA A 86 -3.19 0.58 -5.67
C ALA A 86 -4.41 1.27 -5.03
N VAL A 87 -4.28 1.71 -3.76
CA VAL A 87 -5.33 2.48 -3.09
C VAL A 87 -5.50 3.85 -3.74
N ILE A 88 -4.41 4.60 -4.01
CA ILE A 88 -4.45 5.89 -4.72
C ILE A 88 -5.14 5.74 -6.08
N ASN A 89 -4.81 4.70 -6.85
CA ASN A 89 -5.44 4.42 -8.13
C ASN A 89 -6.96 4.19 -8.03
N THR A 90 -7.44 3.69 -6.88
CA THR A 90 -8.89 3.53 -6.66
C THR A 90 -9.62 4.88 -6.63
N PHE A 91 -9.01 5.88 -6.02
CA PHE A 91 -9.52 7.25 -5.99
C PHE A 91 -9.31 7.97 -7.33
N ALA A 92 -8.12 7.80 -7.94
CA ALA A 92 -7.80 8.38 -9.25
C ALA A 92 -8.80 7.97 -10.33
N ARG A 93 -9.20 6.70 -10.40
CA ARG A 93 -10.22 6.21 -11.35
C ARG A 93 -11.58 6.88 -11.17
N ARG A 94 -11.86 7.48 -10.04
CA ARG A 94 -13.12 8.16 -9.69
C ARG A 94 -13.01 9.68 -9.74
N GLY A 95 -11.82 10.21 -10.04
CA GLY A 95 -11.57 11.65 -10.02
C GLY A 95 -11.59 12.26 -8.60
N ASP A 96 -11.48 11.40 -7.57
CA ASP A 96 -11.43 11.84 -6.17
C ASP A 96 -9.99 12.16 -5.77
N TYR A 97 -9.54 13.36 -6.12
CA TYR A 97 -8.20 13.83 -5.78
C TYR A 97 -7.99 13.93 -4.26
N GLU A 98 -8.99 14.40 -3.52
CA GLU A 98 -8.88 14.57 -2.07
C GLU A 98 -8.69 13.23 -1.34
N GLY A 99 -9.42 12.20 -1.78
CA GLY A 99 -9.23 10.84 -1.29
C GLY A 99 -7.83 10.30 -1.61
N ALA A 100 -7.36 10.53 -2.84
CA ALA A 100 -6.01 10.15 -3.27
C ALA A 100 -4.93 10.87 -2.44
N GLU A 101 -5.08 12.17 -2.21
CA GLU A 101 -4.15 12.99 -1.43
C GLU A 101 -4.05 12.52 0.03
N LYS A 102 -5.18 12.22 0.67
CA LYS A 102 -5.18 11.65 2.03
C LYS A 102 -4.37 10.35 2.11
N VAL A 103 -4.51 9.47 1.12
CA VAL A 103 -3.74 8.21 1.08
C VAL A 103 -2.26 8.47 0.82
N PHE A 104 -1.94 9.41 -0.06
CA PHE A 104 -0.55 9.83 -0.31
C PHE A 104 0.11 10.39 0.95
N MET A 105 -0.61 11.22 1.73
CA MET A 105 -0.10 11.70 3.02
C MET A 105 0.09 10.58 4.05
N MET A 106 -0.79 9.57 4.06
CA MET A 106 -0.60 8.37 4.89
C MET A 106 0.67 7.62 4.49
N GLN A 107 0.93 7.46 3.18
CA GLN A 107 2.14 6.84 2.65
C GLN A 107 3.40 7.60 3.06
N LEU A 108 3.39 8.92 2.93
CA LEU A 108 4.51 9.78 3.34
C LEU A 108 4.79 9.68 4.84
N ASN A 109 3.75 9.63 5.67
CA ASN A 109 3.88 9.45 7.11
C ASN A 109 4.49 8.09 7.45
N ASP A 110 3.99 7.01 6.83
CA ASP A 110 4.50 5.66 7.05
C ASP A 110 5.99 5.57 6.61
N TYR A 111 6.35 6.15 5.48
CA TYR A 111 7.73 6.20 5.00
C TYR A 111 8.65 7.01 5.94
N LYS A 112 8.27 8.25 6.27
CA LYS A 112 9.16 9.20 6.97
C LYS A 112 9.18 8.99 8.48
N ASN A 113 8.02 8.84 9.10
CA ASN A 113 7.88 8.83 10.54
C ASN A 113 7.92 7.41 11.12
N GLU A 114 7.36 6.43 10.41
CA GLU A 114 7.37 5.02 10.83
C GLU A 114 8.55 4.24 10.20
N HIS A 115 9.44 4.92 9.45
CA HIS A 115 10.63 4.35 8.81
C HIS A 115 10.32 3.14 7.92
N ASN A 116 9.18 3.15 7.23
CA ASN A 116 8.78 2.11 6.28
C ASN A 116 9.43 2.35 4.91
N ILE A 117 10.69 1.96 4.74
CA ILE A 117 11.41 2.15 3.47
C ILE A 117 10.67 1.55 2.26
N PRO A 118 10.07 0.32 2.34
CA PRO A 118 9.26 -0.23 1.26
C PRO A 118 8.02 0.62 0.86
N ALA A 119 7.57 1.54 1.70
CA ALA A 119 6.48 2.46 1.39
C ALA A 119 6.95 3.75 0.71
N LYS A 120 8.25 3.93 0.45
CA LYS A 120 8.79 5.14 -0.19
C LYS A 120 8.03 5.43 -1.50
N PRO A 121 7.40 6.61 -1.65
CA PRO A 121 6.75 6.98 -2.90
C PRO A 121 7.72 6.94 -4.08
N ASN A 122 7.23 6.50 -5.22
CA ASN A 122 8.00 6.45 -6.47
C ASN A 122 7.24 7.16 -7.60
N ILE A 123 7.82 7.17 -8.80
CA ILE A 123 7.23 7.80 -9.98
C ILE A 123 5.80 7.31 -10.27
N ARG A 124 5.50 6.03 -10.01
CA ARG A 124 4.16 5.47 -10.20
C ARG A 124 3.14 6.06 -9.22
N THR A 125 3.56 6.32 -7.97
CA THR A 125 2.72 6.99 -6.97
C THR A 125 2.38 8.42 -7.43
N PHE A 126 3.37 9.18 -7.88
CA PHE A 126 3.16 10.53 -8.37
C PHE A 126 2.31 10.56 -9.65
N THR A 127 2.53 9.62 -10.58
CA THR A 127 1.70 9.48 -11.77
C THR A 127 0.23 9.23 -11.40
N ALA A 128 -0.03 8.37 -10.41
CA ALA A 128 -1.39 8.12 -9.93
C ALA A 128 -2.02 9.38 -9.29
N MET A 129 -1.23 10.21 -8.61
CA MET A 129 -1.70 11.49 -8.07
C MET A 129 -2.03 12.50 -9.17
N ILE A 130 -1.21 12.59 -10.22
CA ILE A 130 -1.47 13.45 -11.39
C ILE A 130 -2.72 12.96 -12.12
N ASP A 131 -2.89 11.64 -12.27
CA ASP A 131 -4.10 11.05 -12.89
C ASP A 131 -5.37 11.39 -12.07
N ALA A 132 -5.28 11.31 -10.72
CA ALA A 132 -6.38 11.74 -9.85
C ALA A 132 -6.71 13.22 -10.01
N CYS A 133 -5.70 14.08 -10.09
CA CYS A 133 -5.85 15.51 -10.29
C CYS A 133 -6.53 15.79 -11.65
N SER A 134 -6.04 15.17 -12.72
CA SER A 134 -6.55 15.41 -14.09
C SER A 134 -8.03 15.04 -14.25
N LYS A 135 -8.48 13.99 -13.57
CA LYS A 135 -9.86 13.49 -13.60
C LYS A 135 -10.79 14.15 -12.59
N SER A 136 -10.25 14.91 -11.65
CA SER A 136 -11.06 15.60 -10.63
C SER A 136 -11.89 16.73 -11.25
N ASN A 137 -12.90 17.19 -10.52
CA ASN A 137 -13.76 18.31 -10.92
C ASN A 137 -13.30 19.64 -10.28
N ARG A 138 -11.99 19.83 -10.10
CA ARG A 138 -11.39 20.99 -9.45
C ARG A 138 -10.98 22.05 -10.49
N ASP A 139 -11.07 23.30 -10.10
CA ASP A 139 -10.67 24.43 -10.97
C ASP A 139 -9.15 24.71 -10.88
N ASP A 140 -8.51 24.32 -9.74
CA ASP A 140 -7.09 24.52 -9.46
C ASP A 140 -6.18 23.37 -9.92
N LYS A 141 -6.63 22.57 -10.91
CA LYS A 141 -5.83 21.42 -11.44
C LYS A 141 -4.44 21.84 -11.93
N PRO A 142 -4.29 22.94 -12.70
CA PRO A 142 -2.96 23.33 -13.19
C PRO A 142 -1.97 23.60 -12.06
N GLU A 143 -2.42 24.27 -11.01
CA GLU A 143 -1.58 24.60 -9.85
C GLU A 143 -1.17 23.34 -9.07
N ILE A 144 -2.12 22.40 -8.90
CA ILE A 144 -1.85 21.12 -8.25
C ILE A 144 -0.86 20.30 -9.08
N ALA A 145 -1.09 20.19 -10.40
CA ALA A 145 -0.21 19.44 -11.30
C ALA A 145 1.22 20.03 -11.27
N MET A 146 1.36 21.35 -11.28
CA MET A 146 2.66 22.02 -11.17
C MET A 146 3.34 21.73 -9.83
N LYS A 147 2.59 21.76 -8.72
CA LYS A 147 3.14 21.38 -7.39
C LYS A 147 3.65 19.95 -7.36
N LEU A 148 2.89 19.02 -7.94
CA LEU A 148 3.30 17.61 -8.03
C LEU A 148 4.55 17.46 -8.89
N LEU A 149 4.62 18.11 -10.06
CA LEU A 149 5.80 18.08 -10.93
C LEU A 149 7.03 18.66 -10.24
N ASN A 150 6.90 19.80 -9.57
CA ASN A 150 7.99 20.40 -8.81
C ASN A 150 8.45 19.47 -7.68
N THR A 151 7.51 18.78 -7.03
CA THR A 151 7.86 17.78 -6.00
C THR A 151 8.64 16.62 -6.61
N ILE A 152 8.22 16.10 -7.77
CA ILE A 152 8.93 15.03 -8.51
C ILE A 152 10.35 15.50 -8.85
N ASN A 153 10.51 16.70 -9.42
CA ASN A 153 11.82 17.25 -9.78
C ASN A 153 12.74 17.36 -8.56
N ASN A 154 12.24 17.91 -7.46
CA ASN A 154 12.99 18.03 -6.22
C ASN A 154 13.44 16.67 -5.66
N TRP A 155 12.59 15.65 -5.77
CA TRP A 155 12.92 14.29 -5.34
C TRP A 155 13.94 13.64 -6.29
N TYR A 156 13.83 13.91 -7.59
CA TYR A 156 14.78 13.43 -8.60
C TYR A 156 16.17 14.04 -8.37
N GLU A 157 16.26 15.35 -8.20
CA GLU A 157 17.53 16.06 -7.94
C GLU A 157 18.22 15.61 -6.64
N ARG A 158 17.45 15.18 -5.64
CA ARG A 158 17.99 14.62 -4.39
C ARG A 158 18.34 13.14 -4.48
N GLY A 159 18.09 12.49 -5.62
CA GLY A 159 18.23 11.05 -5.75
C GLY A 159 17.20 10.23 -4.96
N ASP A 160 16.13 10.88 -4.51
CA ASP A 160 15.07 10.25 -3.72
C ASP A 160 14.10 9.42 -4.56
N LEU A 161 13.90 9.76 -5.84
CA LEU A 161 13.23 8.90 -6.80
C LEU A 161 14.27 7.90 -7.27
N GLY A 162 14.26 6.69 -6.72
CA GLY A 162 15.02 5.59 -7.29
C GLY A 162 14.67 5.42 -8.76
N GLU A 163 15.64 4.99 -9.58
CA GLU A 163 15.39 4.62 -10.97
C GLU A 163 14.18 3.69 -11.00
N GLY A 164 13.12 4.14 -11.68
CA GLY A 164 11.94 3.31 -11.87
C GLY A 164 12.36 2.04 -12.63
N PRO A 165 11.73 0.90 -12.40
CA PRO A 165 11.98 -0.26 -13.22
C PRO A 165 11.72 0.12 -14.67
N ASN A 166 12.74 -0.03 -15.53
CA ASN A 166 12.64 0.05 -16.97
C ASN A 166 11.59 -0.93 -17.50
#